data_592ca735e9258327b96a3504c908a568
#
_entry.id   592ca735e9258327b96a3504c908a568
#
_cell.length_a   1.000
_cell.length_b   1.000
_cell.length_c   1.000
_cell.angle_alpha   90.00
_cell.angle_beta   90.00
_cell.angle_gamma   90.00
#
_symmetry.space_group_name_H-M   'P 1'
#
loop_
_entity.id
_entity.type
_entity.pdbx_description
1 polymer ?
#
loop_
_entity_poly.entity_id
_entity_poly.type
_entity_poly.pdbx_seq_one_letter_code
_entity_poly.pdbx_strand_id
1 'polypeptide(L)'
;MTGPAPGAVVVDSSAAVAIVLGEAGSDHLIACLECAAARLMSAASRVESGIVIEARLGPAGADMLARFVRDAEIEVVAVDADTADRALSAWRRYGKGRHRAARNFGDCFVYALGERTGLPVMCTGDDFAATDLEVIRPPSP
;
A
#
# COMPACT_ATOMS: atom_id res chain seq x y z
N MET A 1 28.34 -4.50 -10.83
CA MET A 1 27.60 -5.34 -9.88
C MET A 1 26.19 -4.82 -9.78
N THR A 2 25.27 -5.64 -10.04
CA THR A 2 23.92 -5.32 -9.70
C THR A 2 23.78 -5.40 -8.18
N GLY A 3 23.11 -4.46 -7.58
CA GLY A 3 22.74 -4.57 -6.18
C GLY A 3 21.96 -5.86 -5.93
N PRO A 4 21.66 -6.20 -4.67
CA PRO A 4 20.83 -7.35 -4.38
C PRO A 4 19.51 -7.21 -5.18
N ALA A 5 19.00 -8.33 -5.64
CA ALA A 5 17.70 -8.34 -6.32
C ALA A 5 16.69 -7.56 -5.47
N PRO A 6 15.83 -6.76 -6.09
CA PRO A 6 14.82 -6.02 -5.33
C PRO A 6 14.06 -7.01 -4.45
N GLY A 7 14.00 -6.72 -3.17
CA GLY A 7 13.25 -7.54 -2.24
C GLY A 7 11.76 -7.39 -2.46
N ALA A 8 10.99 -7.93 -1.52
CA ALA A 8 9.55 -7.78 -1.52
C ALA A 8 9.17 -6.32 -1.21
N VAL A 9 7.95 -5.94 -1.59
CA VAL A 9 7.40 -4.61 -1.29
C VAL A 9 6.02 -4.75 -0.70
N VAL A 10 5.62 -3.77 0.11
CA VAL A 10 4.25 -3.63 0.61
C VAL A 10 3.55 -2.62 -0.29
N VAL A 11 2.40 -3.01 -0.84
CA VAL A 11 1.61 -2.17 -1.75
C VAL A 11 0.52 -1.47 -0.96
N ASP A 12 0.62 -0.14 -0.86
CA ASP A 12 -0.43 0.68 -0.24
C ASP A 12 -1.64 0.81 -1.18
N SER A 13 -2.81 1.06 -0.61
CA SER A 13 -4.03 1.28 -1.40
C SER A 13 -3.86 2.39 -2.44
N SER A 14 -3.12 3.45 -2.12
CA SER A 14 -2.88 4.56 -3.04
C SER A 14 -2.17 4.10 -4.31
N ALA A 15 -1.20 3.20 -4.18
CA ALA A 15 -0.50 2.64 -5.34
C ALA A 15 -1.40 1.72 -6.16
N ALA A 16 -2.16 0.85 -5.51
CA ALA A 16 -3.09 -0.05 -6.18
C ALA A 16 -4.15 0.73 -6.96
N VAL A 17 -4.73 1.76 -6.33
CA VAL A 17 -5.74 2.61 -6.98
C VAL A 17 -5.13 3.34 -8.19
N ALA A 18 -3.94 3.91 -8.04
CA ALA A 18 -3.27 4.61 -9.14
C ALA A 18 -3.03 3.69 -10.33
N ILE A 19 -2.59 2.47 -10.09
CA ILE A 19 -2.32 1.50 -11.16
C ILE A 19 -3.62 1.07 -11.84
N VAL A 20 -4.63 0.67 -11.07
CA VAL A 20 -5.90 0.19 -11.64
C VAL A 20 -6.61 1.27 -12.41
N LEU A 21 -6.57 2.51 -11.94
CA LEU A 21 -7.22 3.65 -12.61
C LEU A 21 -6.35 4.33 -13.67
N GLY A 22 -5.10 3.91 -13.83
CA GLY A 22 -4.20 4.51 -14.81
C GLY A 22 -3.83 5.95 -14.50
N GLU A 23 -3.68 6.29 -13.23
CA GLU A 23 -3.33 7.65 -12.81
C GLU A 23 -1.88 8.00 -13.14
N ALA A 24 -1.55 9.29 -13.07
CA ALA A 24 -0.19 9.75 -13.30
C ALA A 24 0.81 9.04 -12.37
N GLY A 25 1.93 8.60 -12.91
CA GLY A 25 2.94 7.87 -12.15
C GLY A 25 2.72 6.36 -12.09
N SER A 26 1.60 5.84 -12.61
CA SER A 26 1.32 4.40 -12.57
C SER A 26 2.36 3.57 -13.32
N ASP A 27 2.93 4.08 -14.40
CA ASP A 27 3.96 3.35 -15.16
C ASP A 27 5.21 3.09 -14.30
N HIS A 28 5.60 4.08 -13.50
CA HIS A 28 6.73 3.92 -12.57
C HIS A 28 6.43 2.86 -11.51
N LEU A 29 5.22 2.89 -10.95
CA LEU A 29 4.79 1.92 -9.94
C LEU A 29 4.75 0.51 -10.52
N ILE A 30 4.21 0.35 -11.72
CA ILE A 30 4.16 -0.95 -12.40
C ILE A 30 5.58 -1.49 -12.61
N ALA A 31 6.50 -0.65 -13.08
CA ALA A 31 7.88 -1.08 -13.28
C ALA A 31 8.53 -1.55 -11.96
N CYS A 32 8.27 -0.84 -10.85
CA CYS A 32 8.77 -1.24 -9.55
C CYS A 32 8.17 -2.58 -9.09
N LEU A 33 6.87 -2.79 -9.34
CA LEU A 33 6.21 -4.05 -9.03
C LEU A 33 6.82 -5.21 -9.81
N GLU A 34 7.07 -5.01 -11.10
CA GLU A 34 7.64 -6.04 -11.96
C GLU A 34 9.04 -6.45 -11.48
N CYS A 35 9.79 -5.52 -10.90
CA CYS A 35 11.13 -5.79 -10.39
C CYS A 35 11.13 -6.41 -8.99
N ALA A 36 10.03 -6.34 -8.26
CA ALA A 36 9.98 -6.83 -6.88
C ALA A 36 9.98 -8.36 -6.83
N ALA A 37 10.68 -8.93 -5.85
CA ALA A 37 10.72 -10.38 -5.65
C ALA A 37 9.39 -10.94 -5.15
N ALA A 38 8.66 -10.14 -4.35
CA ALA A 38 7.33 -10.50 -3.86
C ALA A 38 6.56 -9.22 -3.57
N ARG A 39 5.23 -9.32 -3.55
CA ARG A 39 4.33 -8.17 -3.37
C ARG A 39 3.31 -8.53 -2.32
N LEU A 40 3.28 -7.73 -1.26
CA LEU A 40 2.37 -7.93 -0.13
C LEU A 40 1.39 -6.76 -0.05
N MET A 41 0.17 -7.04 0.36
CA MET A 41 -0.83 -6.01 0.62
C MET A 41 -1.59 -6.38 1.88
N SER A 42 -1.76 -5.44 2.79
CA SER A 42 -2.61 -5.66 3.95
C SER A 42 -4.05 -5.94 3.51
N ALA A 43 -4.73 -6.86 4.20
CA ALA A 43 -6.15 -7.10 3.98
C ALA A 43 -6.98 -5.81 4.13
N ALA A 44 -6.56 -4.90 5.02
CA ALA A 44 -7.21 -3.60 5.17
C ALA A 44 -7.04 -2.74 3.90
N SER A 45 -5.86 -2.74 3.30
CA SER A 45 -5.62 -2.02 2.04
C SER A 45 -6.41 -2.62 0.88
N ARG A 46 -6.60 -3.95 0.90
CA ARG A 46 -7.43 -4.62 -0.11
C ARG A 46 -8.86 -4.12 -0.08
N VAL A 47 -9.41 -3.93 1.11
CA VAL A 47 -10.77 -3.39 1.29
C VAL A 47 -10.81 -1.93 0.88
N GLU A 48 -9.88 -1.12 1.35
CA GLU A 48 -9.83 0.31 1.02
C GLU A 48 -9.74 0.55 -0.48
N SER A 49 -8.85 -0.18 -1.15
CA SER A 49 -8.71 -0.12 -2.62
C SER A 49 -10.02 -0.47 -3.31
N GLY A 50 -10.69 -1.51 -2.84
CA GLY A 50 -11.98 -1.93 -3.38
C GLY A 50 -13.04 -0.85 -3.26
N ILE A 51 -13.13 -0.24 -2.08
CA ILE A 51 -14.11 0.85 -1.85
C ILE A 51 -13.87 2.01 -2.81
N VAL A 52 -12.63 2.47 -2.93
CA VAL A 52 -12.29 3.61 -3.78
C VAL A 52 -12.56 3.31 -5.25
N ILE A 53 -12.14 2.15 -5.73
CA ILE A 53 -12.27 1.78 -7.14
C ILE A 53 -13.74 1.56 -7.51
N GLU A 54 -14.50 0.85 -6.68
CA GLU A 54 -15.92 0.61 -6.94
C GLU A 54 -16.74 1.89 -6.85
N ALA A 55 -16.37 2.82 -5.96
CA ALA A 55 -17.04 4.11 -5.89
C ALA A 55 -16.90 4.91 -7.20
N ARG A 56 -15.80 4.72 -7.92
CA ARG A 56 -15.55 5.41 -9.19
C ARG A 56 -16.06 4.67 -10.42
N LEU A 57 -15.94 3.35 -10.43
CA LEU A 57 -16.17 2.53 -11.62
C LEU A 57 -17.36 1.58 -11.50
N GLY A 58 -18.01 1.53 -10.33
CA GLY A 58 -19.09 0.57 -10.10
C GLY A 58 -18.58 -0.88 -10.06
N PRO A 59 -19.47 -1.86 -10.27
CA PRO A 59 -19.13 -3.29 -10.15
C PRO A 59 -17.97 -3.74 -11.03
N ALA A 60 -17.79 -3.11 -12.20
CA ALA A 60 -16.66 -3.44 -13.06
C ALA A 60 -15.31 -3.16 -12.38
N GLY A 61 -15.27 -2.20 -11.45
CA GLY A 61 -14.07 -1.89 -10.68
C GLY A 61 -13.64 -3.04 -9.79
N ALA A 62 -14.58 -3.77 -9.21
CA ALA A 62 -14.27 -4.95 -8.38
C ALA A 62 -13.51 -5.99 -9.18
N ASP A 63 -13.94 -6.26 -10.41
CA ASP A 63 -13.28 -7.22 -11.29
C ASP A 63 -11.89 -6.74 -11.69
N MET A 64 -11.72 -5.46 -11.95
CA MET A 64 -10.43 -4.88 -12.31
C MET A 64 -9.42 -5.02 -11.17
N LEU A 65 -9.83 -4.74 -9.94
CA LEU A 65 -8.96 -4.87 -8.79
C LEU A 65 -8.60 -6.33 -8.53
N ALA A 66 -9.59 -7.23 -8.59
CA ALA A 66 -9.35 -8.66 -8.38
C ALA A 66 -8.34 -9.20 -9.40
N ARG A 67 -8.48 -8.77 -10.66
CA ARG A 67 -7.57 -9.15 -11.73
C ARG A 67 -6.16 -8.61 -11.48
N PHE A 68 -6.05 -7.36 -11.06
CA PHE A 68 -4.77 -6.77 -10.73
C PHE A 68 -4.06 -7.55 -9.61
N VAL A 69 -4.76 -7.82 -8.52
CA VAL A 69 -4.21 -8.57 -7.38
C VAL A 69 -3.71 -9.95 -7.82
N ARG A 70 -4.48 -10.64 -8.66
CA ARG A 70 -4.11 -11.95 -9.17
C ARG A 70 -2.92 -11.88 -10.14
N ASP A 71 -2.99 -11.01 -11.14
CA ASP A 71 -2.00 -10.94 -12.20
C ASP A 71 -0.65 -10.41 -11.71
N ALA A 72 -0.66 -9.49 -10.76
CA ALA A 72 0.55 -9.01 -10.12
C ALA A 72 1.06 -9.94 -9.01
N GLU A 73 0.37 -11.06 -8.77
CA GLU A 73 0.72 -12.02 -7.74
C GLU A 73 0.90 -11.36 -6.37
N ILE A 74 -0.06 -10.51 -6.00
CA ILE A 74 -0.05 -9.83 -4.71
C ILE A 74 -0.59 -10.77 -3.64
N GLU A 75 0.21 -11.00 -2.59
CA GLU A 75 -0.24 -11.72 -1.41
C GLU A 75 -0.98 -10.78 -0.48
N VAL A 76 -2.25 -11.07 -0.23
CA VAL A 76 -3.05 -10.31 0.73
C VAL A 76 -2.79 -10.89 2.13
N VAL A 77 -2.23 -10.07 3.01
CA VAL A 77 -1.80 -10.48 4.34
C VAL A 77 -2.88 -10.15 5.36
N ALA A 78 -3.25 -11.14 6.17
CA ALA A 78 -4.29 -10.98 7.19
C ALA A 78 -3.89 -9.92 8.24
N VAL A 79 -4.87 -9.20 8.73
CA VAL A 79 -4.72 -8.33 9.90
C VAL A 79 -5.05 -9.19 11.12
N ASP A 80 -4.03 -9.62 11.82
CA ASP A 80 -4.16 -10.41 13.05
C ASP A 80 -4.03 -9.51 14.28
N ALA A 81 -4.07 -10.11 15.47
CA ALA A 81 -4.00 -9.37 16.73
C ALA A 81 -2.68 -8.60 16.86
N ASP A 82 -1.56 -9.21 16.48
CA ASP A 82 -0.26 -8.54 16.54
C ASP A 82 -0.23 -7.33 15.60
N THR A 83 -0.75 -7.47 14.38
CA THR A 83 -0.84 -6.37 13.43
C THR A 83 -1.74 -5.26 13.94
N ALA A 84 -2.85 -5.59 14.59
CA ALA A 84 -3.75 -4.60 15.17
C ALA A 84 -3.04 -3.80 16.29
N ASP A 85 -2.28 -4.45 17.13
CA ASP A 85 -1.52 -3.78 18.20
C ASP A 85 -0.44 -2.86 17.62
N ARG A 86 0.25 -3.30 16.56
CA ARG A 86 1.24 -2.49 15.87
C ARG A 86 0.61 -1.29 15.18
N ALA A 87 -0.55 -1.47 14.58
CA ALA A 87 -1.28 -0.39 13.93
C ALA A 87 -1.71 0.69 14.93
N LEU A 88 -2.20 0.27 16.10
CA LEU A 88 -2.58 1.20 17.16
C LEU A 88 -1.36 1.96 17.69
N SER A 89 -0.24 1.28 17.84
CA SER A 89 1.02 1.90 18.23
C SER A 89 1.49 2.94 17.20
N ALA A 90 1.35 2.62 15.91
CA ALA A 90 1.67 3.54 14.84
C ALA A 90 0.80 4.80 14.89
N TRP A 91 -0.48 4.65 15.16
CA TRP A 91 -1.38 5.79 15.32
C TRP A 91 -0.94 6.70 16.47
N ARG A 92 -0.52 6.12 17.59
CA ARG A 92 -0.02 6.91 18.73
C ARG A 92 1.25 7.70 18.38
N ARG A 93 2.13 7.13 17.56
CA ARG A 93 3.39 7.76 17.15
C ARG A 93 3.21 8.82 16.08
N TYR A 94 2.40 8.55 15.07
CA TYR A 94 2.32 9.36 13.87
C TYR A 94 0.97 10.03 13.65
N GLY A 95 -0.07 9.56 14.32
CA GLY A 95 -1.42 10.09 14.19
C GLY A 95 -1.70 11.25 15.14
N LYS A 96 -0.76 12.18 15.31
CA LYS A 96 -0.87 13.24 16.31
C LYS A 96 -2.02 14.21 16.09
N GLY A 97 -2.43 14.43 14.87
CA GLY A 97 -3.61 15.21 14.57
C GLY A 97 -4.86 14.37 14.81
N ARG A 98 -5.35 14.34 16.02
CA ARG A 98 -6.46 13.44 16.42
C ARG A 98 -7.68 13.55 15.54
N HIS A 99 -7.98 14.76 15.07
CA HIS A 99 -9.05 15.01 14.11
C HIS A 99 -8.82 14.32 12.77
N ARG A 100 -7.60 13.84 12.50
CA ARG A 100 -7.23 13.13 11.27
C ARG A 100 -7.15 11.62 11.48
N ALA A 101 -7.50 11.10 12.65
CA ALA A 101 -7.41 9.67 12.93
C ALA A 101 -8.16 8.83 11.90
N ALA A 102 -9.33 9.30 11.44
CA ALA A 102 -10.11 8.60 10.42
C ALA A 102 -9.36 8.51 9.09
N ARG A 103 -8.55 9.53 8.73
CA ARG A 103 -7.75 9.51 7.52
C ARG A 103 -6.57 8.56 7.64
N ASN A 104 -6.04 8.44 8.85
CA ASN A 104 -4.85 7.64 9.11
C ASN A 104 -5.18 6.18 9.42
N PHE A 105 -6.44 5.82 9.48
CA PHE A 105 -6.84 4.47 9.87
C PHE A 105 -6.22 3.42 8.95
N GLY A 106 -6.43 3.54 7.65
CA GLY A 106 -5.85 2.61 6.67
C GLY A 106 -4.33 2.61 6.68
N ASP A 107 -3.72 3.80 6.82
CA ASP A 107 -2.27 3.95 6.84
C ASP A 107 -1.61 3.21 8.01
N CYS A 108 -2.30 3.12 9.14
CA CYS A 108 -1.78 2.42 10.31
C CYS A 108 -1.54 0.93 10.02
N PHE A 109 -2.40 0.30 9.23
CA PHE A 109 -2.23 -1.11 8.89
C PHE A 109 -1.10 -1.32 7.90
N VAL A 110 -0.92 -0.40 6.96
CA VAL A 110 0.19 -0.43 6.01
C VAL A 110 1.51 -0.25 6.76
N TYR A 111 1.56 0.72 7.66
CA TYR A 111 2.73 0.94 8.50
C TYR A 111 3.07 -0.32 9.30
N ALA A 112 2.07 -0.92 9.94
CA ALA A 112 2.27 -2.13 10.74
C ALA A 112 2.86 -3.26 9.92
N LEU A 113 2.40 -3.45 8.70
CA LEU A 113 2.93 -4.49 7.81
C LEU A 113 4.36 -4.16 7.38
N GLY A 114 4.64 -2.91 7.04
CA GLY A 114 5.99 -2.46 6.69
C GLY A 114 6.97 -2.63 7.84
N GLU A 115 6.58 -2.23 9.04
CA GLU A 115 7.41 -2.37 10.25
C GLU A 115 7.68 -3.84 10.57
N ARG A 116 6.65 -4.67 10.53
CA ARG A 116 6.75 -6.10 10.85
C ARG A 116 7.65 -6.85 9.88
N THR A 117 7.59 -6.50 8.61
CA THR A 117 8.33 -7.20 7.56
C THR A 117 9.69 -6.56 7.24
N GLY A 118 9.89 -5.31 7.63
CA GLY A 118 11.09 -4.56 7.25
C GLY A 118 11.12 -4.17 5.77
N LEU A 119 9.99 -4.26 5.08
CA LEU A 119 9.92 -4.01 3.64
C LEU A 119 9.54 -2.57 3.33
N PRO A 120 9.98 -2.04 2.18
CA PRO A 120 9.55 -0.73 1.73
C PRO A 120 8.08 -0.72 1.36
N VAL A 121 7.45 0.44 1.49
CA VAL A 121 6.05 0.66 1.15
C VAL A 121 5.96 1.42 -0.18
N MET A 122 5.21 0.88 -1.11
CA MET A 122 4.91 1.53 -2.39
C MET A 122 3.61 2.33 -2.25
N CYS A 123 3.69 3.62 -2.50
CA CYS A 123 2.55 4.55 -2.37
C CYS A 123 2.67 5.72 -3.34
N THR A 124 1.66 6.57 -3.41
CA THR A 124 1.69 7.76 -4.28
C THR A 124 1.80 9.07 -3.50
N GLY A 125 1.40 9.09 -2.24
CA GLY A 125 1.34 10.31 -1.44
C GLY A 125 2.47 10.42 -0.44
N ASP A 126 2.31 11.36 0.49
CA ASP A 126 3.31 11.69 1.51
C ASP A 126 2.99 11.08 2.87
N ASP A 127 1.99 10.21 2.95
CA ASP A 127 1.49 9.69 4.23
C ASP A 127 2.56 8.98 5.05
N PHE A 128 3.55 8.39 4.39
CA PHE A 128 4.63 7.65 5.06
C PHE A 128 5.97 8.39 5.06
N ALA A 129 6.05 9.57 4.45
CA ALA A 129 7.30 10.30 4.28
C ALA A 129 7.93 10.71 5.61
N ALA A 130 7.13 10.98 6.64
CA ALA A 130 7.60 11.38 7.96
C ALA A 130 7.82 10.19 8.90
N THR A 131 7.63 8.95 8.43
CA THR A 131 7.85 7.74 9.21
C THR A 131 9.25 7.19 8.97
N ASP A 132 9.61 6.14 9.70
CA ASP A 132 10.88 5.45 9.55
C ASP A 132 10.87 4.38 8.45
N LEU A 133 9.77 4.25 7.71
CA LEU A 133 9.67 3.30 6.61
C LEU A 133 10.38 3.80 5.37
N GLU A 134 10.99 2.89 4.64
CA GLU A 134 11.45 3.15 3.28
C GLU A 134 10.22 3.23 2.36
N VAL A 135 10.20 4.23 1.49
CA VAL A 135 9.05 4.52 0.64
C VAL A 135 9.46 4.49 -0.83
N ILE A 136 8.64 3.83 -1.65
CA ILE A 136 8.75 3.84 -3.09
C ILE A 136 7.56 4.60 -3.64
N ARG A 137 7.80 5.70 -4.35
CA ARG A 137 6.76 6.52 -4.97
C ARG A 137 7.21 7.05 -6.31
N PRO A 138 6.24 7.45 -7.17
CA PRO A 138 6.60 8.09 -8.43
C PRO A 138 7.42 9.35 -8.17
N PRO A 139 8.37 9.69 -9.07
CA PRO A 139 9.08 10.95 -8.96
C PRO A 139 8.11 12.12 -9.04
N SER A 140 8.43 13.22 -8.35
CA SER A 140 7.66 14.45 -8.43
C SER A 140 7.69 15.00 -9.85
N PRO A 141 6.56 15.54 -10.34
CA PRO A 141 6.50 16.12 -11.68
C PRO A 141 7.41 17.34 -11.82
#